data_ad690e006137e63509d65eb9ff2d249c
#
_entry.id   ad690e006137e63509d65eb9ff2d249c
#
_cell.length_a   1.000
_cell.length_b   1.000
_cell.length_c   1.000
_cell.angle_alpha   90.00
_cell.angle_beta   90.00
_cell.angle_gamma   90.00
#
_symmetry.space_group_name_H-M   'P 1'
#
loop_
_entity.id
_entity.type
_entity.pdbx_description
1 polymer ?
#
loop_
_entity_poly.entity_id
_entity_poly.type
_entity_poly.pdbx_seq_one_letter_code
_entity_poly.pdbx_strand_id
1 'polypeptide(L)'
;MFIDFLMKKLIKWGAVGLLGAAAVLTVVYRAVNRVPSAELPLNEQVYEIFTDGGCLSCHSADPKLPFYAKLPVAGDLIKADIDSGYRAFDMTKFMEELKAGEQVSPVDLAKVEKVVLDDRMPMAKYYLMHWGSSLTPAKRDIVLAWVLQMRASLYNDGLAGDRANEPVRPIDAALEHDAAKAALGFAIFHDKRLSVDNTVSCASCHALETAGVDNHQYSHGVNEQLGGVNAPTVYNAVYNFVQFWDGRAQTLAAQAAGPPLNPVEMASESFDQIIAKLKADKKFAKAFTAVYPDGITEANLTDAIEQFERTLVTPNSAFDK
;
A
#
# COMPACT_ATOMS: atom_id res chain seq x y z
N MET A 1 -27.99 40.47 52.02
CA MET A 1 -29.20 39.63 51.83
C MET A 1 -29.79 39.75 50.41
N PHE A 2 -30.13 40.96 49.90
CA PHE A 2 -30.70 41.13 48.55
C PHE A 2 -29.71 40.82 47.39
N ILE A 3 -28.47 41.21 47.49
CA ILE A 3 -27.42 40.93 46.51
C ILE A 3 -27.11 39.43 46.45
N ASP A 4 -27.08 38.74 47.58
CA ASP A 4 -26.85 37.31 47.66
C ASP A 4 -27.96 36.47 46.99
N PHE A 5 -29.21 36.94 47.15
CA PHE A 5 -30.37 36.34 46.52
C PHE A 5 -30.33 36.51 44.97
N LEU A 6 -29.97 37.72 44.51
CA LEU A 6 -29.81 37.98 43.06
C LEU A 6 -28.67 37.15 42.45
N MET A 7 -27.52 37.07 43.12
CA MET A 7 -26.39 36.23 42.64
C MET A 7 -26.76 34.75 42.57
N LYS A 8 -27.42 34.18 43.58
CA LYS A 8 -27.87 32.80 43.54
C LYS A 8 -28.86 32.54 42.40
N LYS A 9 -29.75 33.51 42.12
CA LYS A 9 -30.68 33.40 41.00
C LYS A 9 -30.01 33.46 39.63
N LEU A 10 -29.03 34.36 39.47
CA LEU A 10 -28.20 34.47 38.23
C LEU A 10 -27.38 33.20 38.00
N ILE A 11 -26.73 32.66 39.03
CA ILE A 11 -25.96 31.39 38.95
C ILE A 11 -26.90 30.24 38.56
N LYS A 12 -28.07 30.13 39.16
CA LYS A 12 -29.04 29.08 38.83
C LYS A 12 -29.52 29.16 37.39
N TRP A 13 -29.89 30.35 36.89
CA TRP A 13 -30.34 30.53 35.52
C TRP A 13 -29.16 30.36 34.51
N GLY A 14 -27.96 30.77 34.88
CA GLY A 14 -26.74 30.52 34.10
C GLY A 14 -26.47 29.02 33.97
N ALA A 15 -26.59 28.25 35.07
CA ALA A 15 -26.42 26.80 35.06
C ALA A 15 -27.51 26.09 34.21
N VAL A 16 -28.76 26.51 34.32
CA VAL A 16 -29.87 25.99 33.47
C VAL A 16 -29.59 26.27 31.98
N GLY A 17 -29.16 27.49 31.66
CA GLY A 17 -28.79 27.86 30.27
C GLY A 17 -27.65 27.01 29.71
N LEU A 18 -26.61 26.76 30.51
CA LEU A 18 -25.47 25.91 30.13
C LEU A 18 -25.90 24.45 29.93
N LEU A 19 -26.74 23.91 30.81
CA LEU A 19 -27.25 22.56 30.66
C LEU A 19 -28.14 22.42 29.41
N GLY A 20 -28.98 23.42 29.14
CA GLY A 20 -29.78 23.47 27.92
C GLY A 20 -28.93 23.52 26.66
N ALA A 21 -27.90 24.35 26.63
CA ALA A 21 -26.95 24.41 25.51
C ALA A 21 -26.20 23.09 25.31
N ALA A 22 -25.72 22.48 26.40
CA ALA A 22 -25.05 21.17 26.36
C ALA A 22 -25.98 20.06 25.80
N ALA A 23 -27.24 20.07 26.21
CA ALA A 23 -28.22 19.11 25.69
C ALA A 23 -28.45 19.28 24.19
N VAL A 24 -28.62 20.53 23.72
CA VAL A 24 -28.76 20.84 22.28
C VAL A 24 -27.53 20.39 21.50
N LEU A 25 -26.34 20.75 21.98
CA LEU A 25 -25.07 20.34 21.34
C LEU A 25 -24.93 18.81 21.27
N THR A 26 -25.34 18.09 22.33
CA THR A 26 -25.35 16.62 22.35
C THR A 26 -26.29 16.03 21.32
N VAL A 27 -27.50 16.60 21.18
CA VAL A 27 -28.47 16.15 20.17
C VAL A 27 -27.93 16.40 18.75
N VAL A 28 -27.39 17.60 18.50
CA VAL A 28 -26.77 17.94 17.19
C VAL A 28 -25.60 17.00 16.90
N TYR A 29 -24.70 16.81 17.87
CA TYR A 29 -23.57 15.91 17.70
C TYR A 29 -24.01 14.48 17.34
N ARG A 30 -25.01 13.92 18.02
CA ARG A 30 -25.56 12.60 17.72
C ARG A 30 -26.23 12.55 16.34
N ALA A 31 -26.93 13.61 15.94
CA ALA A 31 -27.58 13.67 14.63
C ALA A 31 -26.60 13.69 13.46
N VAL A 32 -25.48 14.45 13.59
CA VAL A 32 -24.45 14.53 12.55
C VAL A 32 -23.48 13.34 12.54
N ASN A 33 -23.36 12.61 13.67
CA ASN A 33 -22.53 11.41 13.78
C ASN A 33 -23.35 10.12 13.87
N ARG A 34 -24.48 10.08 13.17
CA ARG A 34 -25.33 8.87 13.13
C ARG A 34 -24.52 7.67 12.64
N VAL A 35 -24.88 6.52 13.14
CA VAL A 35 -24.36 5.22 12.66
C VAL A 35 -25.16 4.83 11.42
N PRO A 36 -24.55 4.27 10.38
CA PRO A 36 -25.27 3.70 9.24
C PRO A 36 -26.30 2.65 9.65
N SER A 37 -27.28 2.40 8.79
CA SER A 37 -28.30 1.37 9.07
C SER A 37 -27.64 -0.02 9.13
N ALA A 38 -27.98 -0.79 10.16
CA ALA A 38 -27.53 -2.19 10.29
C ALA A 38 -28.15 -3.13 9.24
N GLU A 39 -29.14 -2.67 8.46
CA GLU A 39 -29.73 -3.42 7.35
C GLU A 39 -28.86 -3.38 6.08
N LEU A 40 -27.92 -2.42 5.99
CA LEU A 40 -27.00 -2.31 4.87
C LEU A 40 -25.88 -3.36 5.00
N PRO A 41 -25.37 -3.87 3.89
CA PRO A 41 -24.12 -4.65 3.86
C PRO A 41 -22.97 -3.89 4.52
N LEU A 42 -22.01 -4.60 5.13
CA LEU A 42 -20.90 -3.97 5.85
C LEU A 42 -20.06 -3.02 4.96
N ASN A 43 -19.83 -3.38 3.71
CA ASN A 43 -19.11 -2.51 2.77
C ASN A 43 -19.85 -1.18 2.53
N GLU A 44 -21.18 -1.20 2.44
CA GLU A 44 -21.98 0.02 2.27
C GLU A 44 -21.96 0.86 3.55
N GLN A 45 -22.08 0.24 4.72
CA GLN A 45 -21.96 0.93 6.01
C GLN A 45 -20.58 1.64 6.13
N VAL A 46 -19.49 0.96 5.78
CA VAL A 46 -18.13 1.54 5.81
C VAL A 46 -17.98 2.63 4.76
N TYR A 47 -18.55 2.45 3.57
CA TYR A 47 -18.57 3.48 2.53
C TYR A 47 -19.27 4.76 2.99
N GLU A 48 -20.44 4.64 3.67
CA GLU A 48 -21.14 5.79 4.28
C GLU A 48 -20.28 6.45 5.36
N ILE A 49 -19.65 5.67 6.25
CA ILE A 49 -18.79 6.21 7.31
C ILE A 49 -17.65 7.05 6.73
N PHE A 50 -16.97 6.59 5.70
CA PHE A 50 -15.84 7.30 5.10
C PHE A 50 -16.27 8.48 4.22
N THR A 51 -17.44 8.37 3.58
CA THR A 51 -18.04 9.46 2.81
C THR A 51 -18.48 10.60 3.74
N ASP A 52 -19.24 10.30 4.79
CA ASP A 52 -19.67 11.26 5.81
C ASP A 52 -18.48 11.84 6.59
N GLY A 53 -17.44 11.04 6.78
CA GLY A 53 -16.17 11.45 7.38
C GLY A 53 -15.36 12.42 6.53
N GLY A 54 -15.66 12.51 5.24
CA GLY A 54 -14.96 13.40 4.30
C GLY A 54 -13.53 12.97 3.98
N CYS A 55 -13.21 11.66 4.03
CA CYS A 55 -11.86 11.13 3.88
C CYS A 55 -11.20 11.55 2.56
N LEU A 56 -11.94 11.54 1.45
CA LEU A 56 -11.45 11.96 0.13
C LEU A 56 -11.06 13.44 0.05
N SER A 57 -11.44 14.28 1.02
CA SER A 57 -11.02 15.69 1.06
C SER A 57 -9.51 15.86 1.27
N CYS A 58 -8.82 14.85 1.82
CA CYS A 58 -7.36 14.86 1.98
C CYS A 58 -6.69 13.64 1.32
N HIS A 59 -7.46 12.60 0.97
CA HIS A 59 -6.96 11.33 0.47
C HIS A 59 -7.34 11.08 -1.00
N SER A 60 -7.36 12.12 -1.83
CA SER A 60 -7.57 12.02 -3.28
C SER A 60 -6.74 13.04 -4.04
N ALA A 61 -6.49 12.75 -5.33
CA ALA A 61 -5.75 13.66 -6.22
C ALA A 61 -6.51 14.95 -6.55
N ASP A 62 -7.85 14.91 -6.56
CA ASP A 62 -8.72 16.05 -6.89
C ASP A 62 -9.80 16.25 -5.79
N PRO A 63 -9.40 16.76 -4.61
CA PRO A 63 -10.31 16.94 -3.50
C PRO A 63 -11.26 18.12 -3.72
N LYS A 64 -12.53 17.92 -3.39
CA LYS A 64 -13.52 19.01 -3.36
C LYS A 64 -13.29 19.88 -2.13
N LEU A 65 -12.69 21.06 -2.33
CA LEU A 65 -12.31 21.94 -1.24
C LEU A 65 -13.42 22.91 -0.87
N PRO A 66 -13.61 23.22 0.42
CA PRO A 66 -14.53 24.25 0.90
C PRO A 66 -14.00 25.64 0.56
N PHE A 67 -14.90 26.65 0.58
CA PHE A 67 -14.56 28.03 0.24
C PHE A 67 -13.41 28.62 1.08
N TYR A 68 -13.28 28.21 2.34
CA TYR A 68 -12.25 28.69 3.25
C TYR A 68 -10.84 28.15 2.94
N ALA A 69 -10.72 27.14 2.09
CA ALA A 69 -9.43 26.71 1.55
C ALA A 69 -8.74 27.77 0.68
N LYS A 70 -9.47 28.82 0.28
CA LYS A 70 -8.92 29.97 -0.46
C LYS A 70 -8.42 31.09 0.47
N LEU A 71 -8.64 30.98 1.77
CA LEU A 71 -8.21 31.99 2.73
C LEU A 71 -6.72 31.84 3.06
N PRO A 72 -5.99 32.95 3.26
CA PRO A 72 -4.60 32.91 3.75
C PRO A 72 -4.50 32.09 5.03
N VAL A 73 -3.39 31.42 5.26
CA VAL A 73 -3.10 30.53 6.38
C VAL A 73 -3.94 29.25 6.38
N ALA A 74 -5.27 29.33 6.27
CA ALA A 74 -6.14 28.15 6.22
C ALA A 74 -5.87 27.33 4.94
N GLY A 75 -5.69 27.99 3.80
CA GLY A 75 -5.36 27.34 2.54
C GLY A 75 -4.04 26.59 2.58
N ASP A 76 -3.00 27.19 3.16
CA ASP A 76 -1.69 26.55 3.27
C ASP A 76 -1.73 25.31 4.20
N LEU A 77 -2.44 25.38 5.32
CA LEU A 77 -2.64 24.26 6.23
C LEU A 77 -3.41 23.12 5.57
N ILE A 78 -4.50 23.44 4.86
CA ILE A 78 -5.32 22.45 4.15
C ILE A 78 -4.49 21.78 3.06
N LYS A 79 -3.72 22.56 2.27
CA LYS A 79 -2.85 22.02 1.24
C LYS A 79 -1.80 21.06 1.81
N ALA A 80 -1.15 21.43 2.91
CA ALA A 80 -0.18 20.55 3.59
C ALA A 80 -0.83 19.24 4.08
N ASP A 81 -2.07 19.30 4.59
CA ASP A 81 -2.81 18.13 5.02
C ASP A 81 -3.20 17.23 3.83
N ILE A 82 -3.60 17.81 2.70
CA ILE A 82 -3.91 17.10 1.46
C ILE A 82 -2.64 16.42 0.92
N ASP A 83 -1.55 17.14 0.77
CA ASP A 83 -0.27 16.62 0.27
C ASP A 83 0.24 15.46 1.13
N SER A 84 0.03 15.53 2.45
CA SER A 84 0.43 14.48 3.38
C SER A 84 -0.53 13.29 3.32
N GLY A 85 -1.84 13.54 3.31
CA GLY A 85 -2.88 12.52 3.27
C GLY A 85 -2.84 11.72 1.97
N TYR A 86 -2.79 12.41 0.85
CA TYR A 86 -2.72 11.79 -0.48
C TYR A 86 -1.48 10.91 -0.64
N ARG A 87 -0.30 11.39 -0.23
CA ARG A 87 0.93 10.59 -0.27
C ARG A 87 0.91 9.38 0.65
N ALA A 88 0.27 9.49 1.81
CA ALA A 88 0.16 8.38 2.74
C ALA A 88 -0.82 7.30 2.26
N PHE A 89 -1.94 7.72 1.68
CA PHE A 89 -2.97 6.81 1.19
C PHE A 89 -3.89 7.54 0.19
N ASP A 90 -3.74 7.27 -1.09
CA ASP A 90 -4.77 7.62 -2.07
C ASP A 90 -5.96 6.65 -1.91
N MET A 91 -7.07 7.16 -1.40
CA MET A 91 -8.27 6.35 -1.14
C MET A 91 -9.22 6.31 -2.35
N THR A 92 -8.89 6.91 -3.49
CA THR A 92 -9.81 7.00 -4.64
C THR A 92 -10.24 5.61 -5.09
N LYS A 93 -9.28 4.75 -5.45
CA LYS A 93 -9.56 3.38 -5.88
C LYS A 93 -10.19 2.55 -4.76
N PHE A 94 -9.67 2.65 -3.55
CA PHE A 94 -10.22 1.98 -2.37
C PHE A 94 -11.71 2.26 -2.17
N MET A 95 -12.13 3.53 -2.30
CA MET A 95 -13.54 3.92 -2.15
C MET A 95 -14.42 3.42 -3.30
N GLU A 96 -13.87 3.28 -4.50
CA GLU A 96 -14.57 2.69 -5.66
C GLU A 96 -14.81 1.18 -5.43
N GLU A 97 -13.76 0.45 -5.05
CA GLU A 97 -13.82 -0.98 -4.72
C GLU A 97 -14.78 -1.25 -3.55
N LEU A 98 -14.70 -0.45 -2.49
CA LEU A 98 -15.56 -0.53 -1.33
C LEU A 98 -17.04 -0.33 -1.70
N LYS A 99 -17.33 0.69 -2.54
CA LYS A 99 -18.68 0.96 -3.03
C LYS A 99 -19.22 -0.17 -3.90
N ALA A 100 -18.38 -0.77 -4.73
CA ALA A 100 -18.73 -1.89 -5.59
C ALA A 100 -18.89 -3.22 -4.83
N GLY A 101 -18.45 -3.28 -3.56
CA GLY A 101 -18.40 -4.52 -2.78
C GLY A 101 -17.32 -5.48 -3.27
N GLU A 102 -16.31 -4.94 -3.95
CA GLU A 102 -15.16 -5.69 -4.45
C GLU A 102 -14.12 -5.94 -3.37
N GLN A 103 -13.17 -6.82 -3.63
CA GLN A 103 -12.02 -7.04 -2.76
C GLN A 103 -11.06 -5.85 -2.84
N VAL A 104 -10.75 -5.27 -1.68
CA VAL A 104 -9.72 -4.23 -1.57
C VAL A 104 -8.34 -4.87 -1.40
N SER A 105 -7.28 -4.11 -1.70
CA SER A 105 -5.92 -4.61 -1.52
C SER A 105 -5.62 -4.93 -0.04
N PRO A 106 -4.82 -5.97 0.28
CA PRO A 106 -4.38 -6.26 1.65
C PRO A 106 -3.69 -5.09 2.32
N VAL A 107 -2.99 -4.27 1.55
CA VAL A 107 -2.29 -3.05 2.01
C VAL A 107 -3.26 -1.98 2.47
N ASP A 108 -4.27 -1.71 1.68
CA ASP A 108 -5.27 -0.69 1.98
C ASP A 108 -6.12 -1.12 3.18
N LEU A 109 -6.46 -2.42 3.24
CA LEU A 109 -7.11 -3.02 4.38
C LEU A 109 -6.30 -2.83 5.67
N ALA A 110 -4.99 -3.10 5.64
CA ALA A 110 -4.09 -2.93 6.77
C ALA A 110 -3.93 -1.46 7.19
N LYS A 111 -3.87 -0.52 6.23
CA LYS A 111 -3.83 0.93 6.49
C LYS A 111 -5.09 1.39 7.24
N VAL A 112 -6.27 0.95 6.77
CA VAL A 112 -7.55 1.28 7.39
C VAL A 112 -7.61 0.70 8.81
N GLU A 113 -7.31 -0.58 8.99
CA GLU A 113 -7.30 -1.23 10.31
C GLU A 113 -6.40 -0.49 11.29
N LYS A 114 -5.15 -0.23 10.89
CA LYS A 114 -4.19 0.46 11.76
C LYS A 114 -4.64 1.84 12.19
N VAL A 115 -5.16 2.63 11.26
CA VAL A 115 -5.62 4.00 11.54
C VAL A 115 -6.79 4.00 12.50
N VAL A 116 -7.72 3.05 12.35
CA VAL A 116 -8.90 2.89 13.22
C VAL A 116 -8.49 2.43 14.61
N LEU A 117 -7.56 1.48 14.72
CA LEU A 117 -7.05 0.99 16.02
C LEU A 117 -6.24 2.07 16.76
N ASP A 118 -5.40 2.82 16.05
CA ASP A 118 -4.55 3.85 16.65
C ASP A 118 -5.29 5.16 16.96
N ASP A 119 -6.54 5.30 16.56
CA ASP A 119 -7.34 6.54 16.70
C ASP A 119 -6.65 7.81 16.11
N ARG A 120 -5.99 7.65 14.96
CA ARG A 120 -5.19 8.73 14.36
C ARG A 120 -5.96 9.56 13.34
N MET A 121 -7.06 9.06 12.80
CA MET A 121 -7.90 9.73 11.82
C MET A 121 -9.37 9.65 12.22
N PRO A 122 -10.10 10.73 11.98
CA PRO A 122 -9.67 12.05 11.53
C PRO A 122 -8.82 12.78 12.59
N MET A 123 -7.92 13.66 12.14
CA MET A 123 -7.08 14.47 13.05
C MET A 123 -7.91 15.37 13.95
N ALA A 124 -7.47 15.60 15.19
CA ALA A 124 -8.20 16.43 16.17
C ALA A 124 -8.55 17.84 15.65
N LYS A 125 -7.66 18.48 14.88
CA LYS A 125 -7.93 19.79 14.25
C LYS A 125 -9.03 19.75 13.20
N TYR A 126 -9.26 18.62 12.56
CA TYR A 126 -10.31 18.45 11.55
C TYR A 126 -11.69 18.48 12.19
N TYR A 127 -11.85 17.92 13.40
CA TYR A 127 -13.14 17.94 14.13
C TYR A 127 -13.64 19.34 14.45
N LEU A 128 -12.75 20.34 14.59
CA LEU A 128 -13.17 21.71 14.89
C LEU A 128 -14.11 22.29 13.83
N MET A 129 -13.92 21.89 12.58
CA MET A 129 -14.70 22.37 11.43
C MET A 129 -15.68 21.31 10.89
N HIS A 130 -15.48 20.03 11.23
CA HIS A 130 -16.19 18.88 10.64
C HIS A 130 -16.74 17.96 11.74
N TRP A 131 -17.73 18.44 12.48
CA TRP A 131 -18.34 17.74 13.63
C TRP A 131 -18.93 16.36 13.27
N GLY A 132 -19.35 16.15 12.02
CA GLY A 132 -19.90 14.88 11.52
C GLY A 132 -18.85 13.83 11.17
N SER A 133 -17.55 14.18 11.16
CA SER A 133 -16.48 13.28 10.76
C SER A 133 -16.01 12.32 11.84
N SER A 134 -16.64 12.30 13.03
CA SER A 134 -16.18 11.48 14.14
C SER A 134 -16.31 9.99 13.86
N LEU A 135 -15.19 9.26 13.98
CA LEU A 135 -15.18 7.81 14.09
C LEU A 135 -15.55 7.40 15.53
N THR A 136 -16.85 7.45 15.84
CA THR A 136 -17.36 7.02 17.13
C THR A 136 -17.04 5.53 17.39
N PRO A 137 -17.02 5.05 18.65
CA PRO A 137 -16.79 3.63 18.94
C PRO A 137 -17.66 2.69 18.08
N ALA A 138 -18.96 2.98 17.95
CA ALA A 138 -19.85 2.18 17.12
C ALA A 138 -19.48 2.17 15.63
N LYS A 139 -19.02 3.30 15.07
CA LYS A 139 -18.51 3.36 13.68
C LYS A 139 -17.20 2.57 13.53
N ARG A 140 -16.33 2.60 14.52
CA ARG A 140 -15.09 1.80 14.54
C ARG A 140 -15.38 0.32 14.55
N ASP A 141 -16.32 -0.12 15.39
CA ASP A 141 -16.72 -1.52 15.46
C ASP A 141 -17.22 -2.03 14.09
N ILE A 142 -17.98 -1.21 13.36
CA ILE A 142 -18.44 -1.53 12.01
C ILE A 142 -17.26 -1.68 11.05
N VAL A 143 -16.32 -0.71 11.07
CA VAL A 143 -15.14 -0.76 10.19
C VAL A 143 -14.28 -1.98 10.50
N LEU A 144 -14.03 -2.28 11.77
CA LEU A 144 -13.25 -3.45 12.18
C LEU A 144 -13.96 -4.77 11.84
N ALA A 145 -15.29 -4.85 12.00
CA ALA A 145 -16.07 -6.01 11.58
C ALA A 145 -15.95 -6.24 10.06
N TRP A 146 -16.00 -5.17 9.25
CA TRP A 146 -15.78 -5.24 7.82
C TRP A 146 -14.34 -5.67 7.48
N VAL A 147 -13.33 -5.15 8.18
CA VAL A 147 -11.93 -5.56 8.02
C VAL A 147 -11.77 -7.07 8.24
N LEU A 148 -12.37 -7.61 9.31
CA LEU A 148 -12.33 -9.04 9.60
C LEU A 148 -13.03 -9.86 8.50
N GLN A 149 -14.20 -9.41 8.04
CA GLN A 149 -14.91 -10.07 6.94
C GLN A 149 -14.09 -10.06 5.64
N MET A 150 -13.51 -8.92 5.29
CA MET A 150 -12.69 -8.77 4.09
C MET A 150 -11.42 -9.63 4.17
N ARG A 151 -10.76 -9.66 5.32
CA ARG A 151 -9.60 -10.51 5.56
C ARG A 151 -9.94 -11.98 5.41
N ALA A 152 -11.06 -12.43 5.97
CA ALA A 152 -11.53 -13.80 5.80
C ALA A 152 -11.81 -14.15 4.33
N SER A 153 -12.32 -13.18 3.53
CA SER A 153 -12.53 -13.36 2.09
C SER A 153 -11.22 -13.40 1.31
N LEU A 154 -10.28 -12.48 1.59
CA LEU A 154 -8.98 -12.42 0.93
C LEU A 154 -8.13 -13.67 1.16
N TYR A 155 -8.28 -14.27 2.32
CA TYR A 155 -7.43 -15.35 2.79
C TYR A 155 -8.18 -16.66 3.00
N ASN A 156 -9.29 -16.85 2.33
CA ASN A 156 -10.06 -18.09 2.38
C ASN A 156 -9.40 -19.15 1.48
N ASP A 157 -8.32 -19.74 2.00
CA ASP A 157 -7.53 -20.81 1.37
C ASP A 157 -8.04 -22.21 1.71
N GLY A 158 -9.19 -22.31 2.35
CA GLY A 158 -9.78 -23.57 2.80
C GLY A 158 -9.11 -24.19 4.03
N LEU A 159 -8.01 -23.59 4.54
CA LEU A 159 -7.29 -24.06 5.72
C LEU A 159 -7.84 -23.49 7.04
N ALA A 160 -8.79 -22.61 6.98
CA ALA A 160 -8.79 -21.56 7.97
C ALA A 160 -9.95 -21.53 8.93
N GLY A 161 -10.56 -22.55 9.38
CA GLY A 161 -11.58 -22.47 10.44
C GLY A 161 -11.35 -21.31 11.42
N ASP A 162 -10.53 -21.51 12.41
CA ASP A 162 -10.16 -20.57 13.46
C ASP A 162 -9.00 -19.59 13.09
N ARG A 163 -8.27 -19.86 12.01
CA ARG A 163 -7.10 -19.08 11.58
C ARG A 163 -7.37 -18.05 10.48
N ALA A 164 -8.61 -17.90 10.04
CA ALA A 164 -9.00 -16.98 8.96
C ALA A 164 -8.53 -15.52 9.17
N ASN A 165 -8.31 -15.12 10.40
CA ASN A 165 -7.91 -13.75 10.78
C ASN A 165 -6.46 -13.64 11.26
N GLU A 166 -5.64 -14.68 11.10
CA GLU A 166 -4.22 -14.58 11.43
C GLU A 166 -3.51 -13.61 10.48
N PRO A 167 -2.72 -12.66 11.02
CA PRO A 167 -2.03 -11.67 10.21
C PRO A 167 -0.86 -12.25 9.42
N VAL A 168 -0.36 -13.41 9.82
CA VAL A 168 0.74 -14.13 9.18
C VAL A 168 0.25 -15.49 8.73
N ARG A 169 0.55 -15.87 7.49
CA ARG A 169 0.09 -17.08 6.87
C ARG A 169 1.22 -17.93 6.35
N PRO A 170 1.04 -19.25 6.27
CA PRO A 170 1.96 -20.11 5.54
C PRO A 170 2.09 -19.63 4.09
N ILE A 171 3.29 -19.73 3.55
CA ILE A 171 3.56 -19.45 2.14
C ILE A 171 2.99 -20.58 1.29
N ASP A 172 2.36 -20.24 0.17
CA ASP A 172 1.86 -21.22 -0.79
C ASP A 172 2.98 -22.13 -1.29
N ALA A 173 2.68 -23.42 -1.41
CA ALA A 173 3.67 -24.42 -1.82
C ALA A 173 4.19 -24.19 -3.25
N ALA A 174 3.40 -23.57 -4.11
CA ALA A 174 3.77 -23.16 -5.45
C ALA A 174 2.89 -21.98 -5.90
N LEU A 175 3.50 -21.06 -6.61
CA LEU A 175 2.79 -19.96 -7.25
C LEU A 175 2.61 -20.25 -8.74
N GLU A 176 1.48 -19.80 -9.28
CA GLU A 176 1.25 -19.85 -10.73
C GLU A 176 2.30 -19.01 -11.46
N HIS A 177 2.98 -19.62 -12.44
CA HIS A 177 3.96 -19.00 -13.30
C HIS A 177 4.04 -19.73 -14.64
N ASP A 178 4.51 -19.04 -15.67
CA ASP A 178 4.84 -19.67 -16.95
C ASP A 178 6.25 -20.29 -16.89
N ALA A 179 6.33 -21.60 -16.95
CA ALA A 179 7.59 -22.33 -16.81
C ALA A 179 8.61 -21.99 -17.93
N ALA A 180 8.15 -21.72 -19.17
CA ALA A 180 9.05 -21.36 -20.27
C ALA A 180 9.61 -19.93 -20.08
N LYS A 181 8.76 -19.01 -19.64
CA LYS A 181 9.19 -17.66 -19.29
C LYS A 181 10.11 -17.66 -18.07
N ALA A 182 9.79 -18.45 -17.03
CA ALA A 182 10.63 -18.58 -15.84
C ALA A 182 12.03 -19.14 -16.17
N ALA A 183 12.13 -20.16 -17.03
CA ALA A 183 13.43 -20.69 -17.47
C ALA A 183 14.25 -19.64 -18.23
N LEU A 184 13.58 -18.80 -19.05
CA LEU A 184 14.22 -17.70 -19.73
C LEU A 184 14.63 -16.60 -18.74
N GLY A 185 13.77 -16.29 -17.76
CA GLY A 185 14.05 -15.35 -16.69
C GLY A 185 15.24 -15.75 -15.83
N PHE A 186 15.39 -17.04 -15.51
CA PHE A 186 16.58 -17.56 -14.86
C PHE A 186 17.86 -17.25 -15.66
N ALA A 187 17.84 -17.48 -16.97
CA ALA A 187 18.97 -17.18 -17.82
C ALA A 187 19.29 -15.67 -17.85
N ILE A 188 18.26 -14.81 -17.89
CA ILE A 188 18.41 -13.34 -17.87
C ILE A 188 18.93 -12.87 -16.50
N PHE A 189 18.42 -13.40 -15.39
CA PHE A 189 18.84 -13.07 -14.04
C PHE A 189 20.35 -13.28 -13.80
N HIS A 190 20.95 -14.25 -14.51
CA HIS A 190 22.38 -14.55 -14.46
C HIS A 190 23.18 -13.90 -15.62
N ASP A 191 22.50 -13.15 -16.48
CA ASP A 191 23.15 -12.62 -17.69
C ASP A 191 23.83 -11.27 -17.42
N LYS A 192 25.15 -11.28 -17.42
CA LYS A 192 25.97 -10.07 -17.22
C LYS A 192 25.85 -9.03 -18.34
N ARG A 193 25.27 -9.39 -19.51
CA ARG A 193 25.02 -8.44 -20.60
C ARG A 193 23.98 -7.36 -20.24
N LEU A 194 23.29 -7.53 -19.11
CA LEU A 194 22.42 -6.49 -18.54
C LEU A 194 23.21 -5.28 -18.05
N SER A 195 24.48 -5.44 -17.63
CA SER A 195 25.33 -4.32 -17.24
C SER A 195 26.11 -3.74 -18.42
N VAL A 196 26.51 -2.46 -18.34
CA VAL A 196 27.18 -1.73 -19.42
C VAL A 196 28.45 -2.42 -19.89
N ASP A 197 29.24 -2.95 -18.97
CA ASP A 197 30.55 -3.59 -19.17
C ASP A 197 30.51 -5.12 -19.17
N ASN A 198 29.34 -5.73 -19.00
CA ASN A 198 29.13 -7.17 -18.91
C ASN A 198 29.80 -7.82 -17.68
N THR A 199 29.92 -7.11 -16.56
CA THR A 199 30.54 -7.62 -15.33
C THR A 199 29.52 -8.01 -14.27
N VAL A 200 28.36 -7.36 -14.22
CA VAL A 200 27.32 -7.49 -13.18
C VAL A 200 26.04 -8.05 -13.77
N SER A 201 25.38 -8.95 -13.03
CA SER A 201 24.03 -9.47 -13.28
C SER A 201 23.17 -9.35 -12.02
N CYS A 202 21.87 -9.67 -12.07
CA CYS A 202 21.04 -9.72 -10.88
C CYS A 202 21.61 -10.70 -9.83
N ALA A 203 22.07 -11.87 -10.27
CA ALA A 203 22.70 -12.86 -9.42
C ALA A 203 23.99 -12.40 -8.73
N SER A 204 24.63 -11.31 -9.19
CA SER A 204 25.83 -10.76 -8.54
C SER A 204 25.52 -10.19 -7.15
N CYS A 205 24.34 -9.58 -6.97
CA CYS A 205 23.89 -9.02 -5.69
C CYS A 205 22.84 -9.89 -5.01
N HIS A 206 22.19 -10.78 -5.77
CA HIS A 206 21.12 -11.64 -5.30
C HIS A 206 21.46 -13.12 -5.52
N ALA A 207 22.62 -13.57 -4.99
CA ALA A 207 23.12 -14.93 -5.14
C ALA A 207 22.17 -15.93 -4.45
N LEU A 208 21.61 -16.86 -5.21
CA LEU A 208 20.58 -17.78 -4.73
C LEU A 208 21.09 -18.73 -3.66
N GLU A 209 22.35 -19.14 -3.76
CA GLU A 209 23.03 -20.04 -2.80
C GLU A 209 23.29 -19.38 -1.44
N THR A 210 23.22 -18.06 -1.34
CA THR A 210 23.39 -17.29 -0.11
C THR A 210 22.08 -16.61 0.33
N ALA A 211 20.96 -17.31 0.14
CA ALA A 211 19.62 -16.82 0.49
C ALA A 211 19.16 -15.61 -0.33
N GLY A 212 19.62 -15.45 -1.58
CA GLY A 212 19.21 -14.39 -2.48
C GLY A 212 19.79 -13.02 -2.16
N VAL A 213 20.94 -12.98 -1.49
CA VAL A 213 21.69 -11.78 -1.10
C VAL A 213 23.19 -12.00 -1.30
N ASP A 214 23.98 -10.92 -1.37
CA ASP A 214 25.45 -10.97 -1.46
C ASP A 214 26.15 -10.92 -0.10
N ASN A 215 25.42 -10.78 1.00
CA ASN A 215 25.94 -10.64 2.37
C ASN A 215 26.83 -9.40 2.60
N HIS A 216 26.75 -8.39 1.74
CA HIS A 216 27.40 -7.12 1.95
C HIS A 216 26.45 -6.07 2.55
N GLN A 217 26.98 -5.11 3.29
CA GLN A 217 26.18 -3.96 3.76
C GLN A 217 25.67 -3.15 2.57
N TYR A 218 26.50 -2.97 1.55
CA TYR A 218 26.19 -2.34 0.28
C TYR A 218 26.78 -3.20 -0.85
N SER A 219 25.98 -3.50 -1.84
CA SER A 219 26.41 -4.29 -3.00
C SER A 219 27.38 -3.52 -3.88
N HIS A 220 28.25 -4.26 -4.60
CA HIS A 220 29.19 -3.71 -5.56
C HIS A 220 28.61 -3.80 -6.98
N GLY A 221 28.44 -2.67 -7.61
CA GLY A 221 28.06 -2.58 -9.03
C GLY A 221 29.25 -2.50 -9.99
N VAL A 222 28.99 -2.01 -11.20
CA VAL A 222 30.03 -1.80 -12.20
C VAL A 222 31.12 -0.86 -11.68
N ASN A 223 32.38 -1.12 -12.05
CA ASN A 223 33.56 -0.39 -11.57
C ASN A 223 33.68 -0.32 -10.04
N GLU A 224 33.23 -1.35 -9.34
CA GLU A 224 33.26 -1.45 -7.86
C GLU A 224 32.53 -0.30 -7.16
N GLN A 225 31.57 0.34 -7.81
CA GLN A 225 30.73 1.36 -7.20
C GLN A 225 29.83 0.74 -6.12
N LEU A 226 29.70 1.41 -4.99
CA LEU A 226 28.88 0.96 -3.89
C LEU A 226 27.43 1.42 -4.06
N GLY A 227 26.49 0.50 -3.89
CA GLY A 227 25.08 0.82 -3.74
C GLY A 227 24.79 1.67 -2.52
N GLY A 228 23.60 2.25 -2.44
CA GLY A 228 23.19 3.11 -1.33
C GLY A 228 22.45 2.37 -0.21
N VAL A 229 22.02 1.13 -0.45
CA VAL A 229 21.25 0.31 0.50
C VAL A 229 21.67 -1.16 0.39
N ASN A 230 21.34 -1.95 1.41
CA ASN A 230 21.53 -3.39 1.38
C ASN A 230 20.63 -4.05 0.33
N ALA A 231 21.14 -5.03 -0.42
CA ALA A 231 20.34 -5.83 -1.34
C ALA A 231 19.40 -6.74 -0.54
N PRO A 232 18.07 -6.57 -0.65
CA PRO A 232 17.12 -7.46 0.01
C PRO A 232 17.11 -8.83 -0.67
N THR A 233 16.67 -9.86 0.04
CA THR A 233 16.51 -11.17 -0.56
C THR A 233 15.48 -11.15 -1.69
N VAL A 234 15.74 -11.90 -2.76
CA VAL A 234 14.77 -12.18 -3.83
C VAL A 234 13.84 -13.35 -3.51
N TYR A 235 14.16 -14.15 -2.49
CA TYR A 235 13.25 -15.19 -2.04
C TYR A 235 12.01 -14.58 -1.39
N ASN A 236 10.86 -15.11 -1.76
CA ASN A 236 9.54 -14.65 -1.30
C ASN A 236 9.21 -13.18 -1.65
N ALA A 237 10.01 -12.53 -2.52
CA ALA A 237 9.80 -11.14 -2.92
C ALA A 237 8.43 -10.91 -3.60
N VAL A 238 7.85 -11.96 -4.20
CA VAL A 238 6.51 -11.94 -4.81
C VAL A 238 5.40 -11.61 -3.81
N TYR A 239 5.60 -11.87 -2.53
CA TYR A 239 4.64 -11.57 -1.46
C TYR A 239 4.79 -10.16 -0.91
N ASN A 240 5.82 -9.42 -1.31
CA ASN A 240 5.95 -8.02 -0.96
C ASN A 240 4.86 -7.21 -1.66
N PHE A 241 4.19 -6.37 -0.93
CA PHE A 241 3.12 -5.51 -1.48
C PHE A 241 3.64 -4.38 -2.37
N VAL A 242 4.90 -4.04 -2.27
CA VAL A 242 5.67 -3.14 -3.15
C VAL A 242 7.14 -3.57 -3.14
N GLN A 243 7.89 -3.17 -4.16
CA GLN A 243 9.30 -3.54 -4.30
C GLN A 243 10.20 -2.33 -4.04
N PHE A 244 11.48 -2.58 -3.77
CA PHE A 244 12.48 -1.68 -3.20
C PHE A 244 12.20 -1.27 -1.76
N TRP A 245 13.24 -0.82 -1.04
CA TRP A 245 13.12 -0.35 0.33
C TRP A 245 12.20 0.86 0.50
N ASP A 246 12.07 1.68 -0.54
CA ASP A 246 11.24 2.88 -0.58
C ASP A 246 9.85 2.65 -1.22
N GLY A 247 9.57 1.44 -1.69
CA GLY A 247 8.28 1.08 -2.25
C GLY A 247 7.95 1.69 -3.62
N ARG A 248 8.95 2.20 -4.36
CA ARG A 248 8.73 2.91 -5.62
C ARG A 248 8.25 2.04 -6.78
N ALA A 249 8.38 0.71 -6.71
CA ALA A 249 7.89 -0.21 -7.73
C ALA A 249 6.74 -1.06 -7.19
N GLN A 250 5.68 -1.21 -7.99
CA GLN A 250 4.45 -1.89 -7.59
C GLN A 250 4.49 -3.41 -7.87
N THR A 251 5.34 -3.85 -8.79
CA THR A 251 5.45 -5.25 -9.23
C THR A 251 6.92 -5.66 -9.34
N LEU A 252 7.18 -6.97 -9.40
CA LEU A 252 8.52 -7.49 -9.65
C LEU A 252 9.04 -7.05 -11.03
N ALA A 253 8.20 -7.07 -12.07
CA ALA A 253 8.60 -6.59 -13.41
C ALA A 253 8.98 -5.09 -13.39
N ALA A 254 8.20 -4.26 -12.68
CA ALA A 254 8.53 -2.83 -12.54
C ALA A 254 9.84 -2.62 -11.74
N GLN A 255 10.12 -3.47 -10.77
CA GLN A 255 11.38 -3.46 -10.03
C GLN A 255 12.56 -3.84 -10.93
N ALA A 256 12.40 -4.93 -11.69
CA ALA A 256 13.47 -5.46 -12.57
C ALA A 256 13.94 -4.46 -13.64
N ALA A 257 13.13 -3.44 -13.97
CA ALA A 257 13.52 -2.38 -14.89
C ALA A 257 14.54 -1.38 -14.29
N GLY A 258 14.63 -1.26 -12.96
CA GLY A 258 15.47 -0.26 -12.29
C GLY A 258 16.97 -0.54 -12.32
N PRO A 259 17.45 -1.65 -11.73
CA PRO A 259 18.87 -1.97 -11.56
C PRO A 259 19.71 -1.94 -12.85
N PRO A 260 19.20 -2.40 -14.02
CA PRO A 260 19.98 -2.34 -15.27
C PRO A 260 20.39 -0.92 -15.67
N LEU A 261 19.56 0.07 -15.36
CA LEU A 261 19.80 1.48 -15.73
C LEU A 261 20.41 2.30 -14.58
N ASN A 262 20.53 1.75 -13.39
CA ASN A 262 21.08 2.45 -12.23
C ASN A 262 22.61 2.62 -12.41
N PRO A 263 23.14 3.86 -12.41
CA PRO A 263 24.55 4.13 -12.69
C PRO A 263 25.52 3.53 -11.67
N VAL A 264 25.08 3.26 -10.43
CA VAL A 264 25.91 2.63 -9.39
C VAL A 264 25.72 1.11 -9.29
N GLU A 265 24.82 0.53 -10.09
CA GLU A 265 24.56 -0.91 -10.13
C GLU A 265 25.05 -1.51 -11.47
N MET A 266 24.22 -1.51 -12.51
CA MET A 266 24.56 -2.10 -13.82
C MET A 266 24.93 -1.06 -14.89
N ALA A 267 24.53 0.20 -14.71
CA ALA A 267 24.91 1.39 -15.49
C ALA A 267 24.69 1.30 -17.02
N SER A 268 23.80 0.45 -17.51
CA SER A 268 23.42 0.48 -18.93
C SER A 268 22.69 1.79 -19.26
N GLU A 269 22.96 2.36 -20.41
CA GLU A 269 22.42 3.66 -20.83
C GLU A 269 20.91 3.58 -21.15
N SER A 270 20.47 2.44 -21.68
CA SER A 270 19.08 2.19 -22.03
C SER A 270 18.78 0.70 -22.20
N PHE A 271 17.52 0.32 -22.20
CA PHE A 271 17.10 -1.03 -22.61
C PHE A 271 17.44 -1.33 -24.07
N ASP A 272 17.47 -0.35 -24.96
CA ASP A 272 17.89 -0.57 -26.35
C ASP A 272 19.33 -1.07 -26.44
N GLN A 273 20.24 -0.54 -25.62
CA GLN A 273 21.62 -1.03 -25.51
C GLN A 273 21.67 -2.49 -25.05
N ILE A 274 20.93 -2.83 -24.01
CA ILE A 274 20.82 -4.20 -23.49
C ILE A 274 20.26 -5.14 -24.56
N ILE A 275 19.17 -4.75 -25.18
CA ILE A 275 18.48 -5.52 -26.22
C ILE A 275 19.41 -5.75 -27.42
N ALA A 276 20.20 -4.76 -27.82
CA ALA A 276 21.16 -4.91 -28.91
C ALA A 276 22.22 -5.97 -28.56
N LYS A 277 22.77 -5.96 -27.35
CA LYS A 277 23.70 -6.98 -26.86
C LYS A 277 23.10 -8.39 -26.87
N LEU A 278 21.87 -8.53 -26.37
CA LEU A 278 21.18 -9.81 -26.33
C LEU A 278 20.82 -10.34 -27.72
N LYS A 279 20.39 -9.46 -28.65
CA LYS A 279 20.09 -9.80 -30.05
C LYS A 279 21.32 -10.21 -30.87
N ALA A 280 22.50 -9.79 -30.48
CA ALA A 280 23.74 -10.21 -31.11
C ALA A 280 24.00 -11.72 -30.93
N ASP A 281 23.57 -12.30 -29.83
CA ASP A 281 23.56 -13.74 -29.63
C ASP A 281 22.33 -14.37 -30.30
N LYS A 282 22.58 -14.92 -31.50
CA LYS A 282 21.50 -15.52 -32.32
C LYS A 282 20.82 -16.72 -31.66
N LYS A 283 21.55 -17.48 -30.81
CA LYS A 283 20.98 -18.62 -30.08
C LYS A 283 20.03 -18.13 -28.99
N PHE A 284 20.47 -17.14 -28.23
CA PHE A 284 19.62 -16.53 -27.19
C PHE A 284 18.39 -15.84 -27.81
N ALA A 285 18.57 -15.03 -28.88
CA ALA A 285 17.47 -14.35 -29.55
C ALA A 285 16.42 -15.34 -30.08
N LYS A 286 16.87 -16.46 -30.68
CA LYS A 286 15.95 -17.53 -31.13
C LYS A 286 15.19 -18.18 -29.98
N ALA A 287 15.85 -18.50 -28.88
CA ALA A 287 15.23 -19.08 -27.71
C ALA A 287 14.21 -18.11 -27.09
N PHE A 288 14.57 -16.82 -27.04
CA PHE A 288 13.69 -15.77 -26.54
C PHE A 288 12.42 -15.63 -27.40
N THR A 289 12.55 -15.56 -28.73
CA THR A 289 11.42 -15.42 -29.64
C THR A 289 10.50 -16.67 -29.64
N ALA A 290 10.99 -17.83 -29.26
CA ALA A 290 10.16 -19.01 -29.08
C ALA A 290 9.19 -18.89 -27.90
N VAL A 291 9.53 -18.09 -26.89
CA VAL A 291 8.71 -17.82 -25.70
C VAL A 291 7.89 -16.54 -25.85
N TYR A 292 8.52 -15.49 -26.42
CA TYR A 292 7.92 -14.19 -26.70
C TYR A 292 7.93 -13.92 -28.21
N PRO A 293 6.82 -14.18 -28.94
CA PRO A 293 6.79 -14.06 -30.42
C PRO A 293 7.11 -12.65 -30.95
N ASP A 294 6.85 -11.62 -30.17
CA ASP A 294 7.16 -10.20 -30.44
C ASP A 294 8.64 -9.85 -30.18
N GLY A 295 9.43 -10.82 -29.67
CA GLY A 295 10.87 -10.72 -29.49
C GLY A 295 11.33 -10.07 -28.20
N ILE A 296 12.62 -9.67 -28.19
CA ILE A 296 13.26 -9.08 -27.02
C ILE A 296 12.83 -7.61 -26.91
N THR A 297 12.05 -7.30 -25.90
CA THR A 297 11.62 -5.96 -25.49
C THR A 297 11.87 -5.77 -23.99
N GLU A 298 11.87 -4.54 -23.51
CA GLU A 298 11.95 -4.25 -22.06
C GLU A 298 10.87 -5.00 -21.28
N ALA A 299 9.63 -4.89 -21.72
CA ALA A 299 8.49 -5.55 -21.08
C ALA A 299 8.64 -7.07 -20.98
N ASN A 300 9.12 -7.70 -22.07
CA ASN A 300 9.32 -9.15 -22.10
C ASN A 300 10.52 -9.60 -21.26
N LEU A 301 11.58 -8.77 -21.17
CA LEU A 301 12.72 -9.04 -20.30
C LEU A 301 12.32 -9.00 -18.84
N THR A 302 11.59 -7.97 -18.44
CA THR A 302 11.16 -7.77 -17.06
C THR A 302 10.06 -8.77 -16.64
N ASP A 303 9.13 -9.11 -17.55
CA ASP A 303 8.16 -10.19 -17.34
C ASP A 303 8.85 -11.54 -17.13
N ALA A 304 9.84 -11.88 -17.95
CA ALA A 304 10.58 -13.14 -17.78
C ALA A 304 11.29 -13.20 -16.41
N ILE A 305 11.90 -12.09 -15.96
CA ILE A 305 12.52 -12.01 -14.63
C ILE A 305 11.47 -12.21 -13.55
N GLU A 306 10.33 -11.53 -13.63
CA GLU A 306 9.21 -11.72 -12.69
C GLU A 306 8.76 -13.17 -12.65
N GLN A 307 8.54 -13.83 -13.80
CA GLN A 307 8.13 -15.23 -13.84
C GLN A 307 9.15 -16.16 -13.17
N PHE A 308 10.43 -15.86 -13.30
CA PHE A 308 11.47 -16.59 -12.58
C PHE A 308 11.42 -16.31 -11.07
N GLU A 309 11.32 -15.06 -10.64
CA GLU A 309 11.27 -14.71 -9.23
C GLU A 309 10.03 -15.28 -8.53
N ARG A 310 8.91 -15.49 -9.24
CA ARG A 310 7.72 -16.20 -8.73
C ARG A 310 8.01 -17.65 -8.37
N THR A 311 9.09 -18.26 -8.88
CA THR A 311 9.55 -19.60 -8.48
C THR A 311 10.38 -19.59 -7.20
N LEU A 312 10.86 -18.43 -6.77
CA LEU A 312 11.73 -18.26 -5.60
C LEU A 312 10.92 -18.18 -4.30
N VAL A 313 10.15 -19.20 -3.99
CA VAL A 313 9.37 -19.29 -2.76
C VAL A 313 9.93 -20.37 -1.84
N THR A 314 9.83 -20.18 -0.53
CA THR A 314 10.36 -21.07 0.49
C THR A 314 9.27 -21.62 1.42
N PRO A 315 8.31 -22.40 0.89
CA PRO A 315 7.21 -22.94 1.66
C PRO A 315 7.65 -24.04 2.61
N ASN A 316 6.78 -24.41 3.54
CA ASN A 316 6.97 -25.54 4.48
C ASN A 316 8.15 -25.36 5.46
N SER A 317 8.51 -24.14 5.79
CA SER A 317 9.46 -23.87 6.87
C SER A 317 8.93 -24.35 8.22
N ALA A 318 9.76 -24.33 9.25
CA ALA A 318 9.31 -24.63 10.62
C ALA A 318 8.27 -23.61 11.11
N PHE A 319 8.29 -22.38 10.57
CA PHE A 319 7.32 -21.34 10.87
C PHE A 319 5.96 -21.59 10.20
N ASP A 320 5.94 -22.19 9.02
CA ASP A 320 4.70 -22.49 8.27
C ASP A 320 3.91 -23.66 8.87
N LYS A 321 4.55 -24.49 9.72
CA LYS A 321 3.97 -25.68 10.37
C LYS A 321 3.43 -25.39 11.75
#